data_da3ae1df04c794fa66f95bea8a972f9c
#
_entry.id   da3ae1df04c794fa66f95bea8a972f9c
#
_cell.length_a   1.000
_cell.length_b   1.000
_cell.length_c   1.000
_cell.angle_alpha   90.00
_cell.angle_beta   90.00
_cell.angle_gamma   90.00
#
_symmetry.space_group_name_H-M   'P 1'
#
loop_
_entity.id
_entity.type
_entity.pdbx_description
1 polymer ?
#
loop_
_entity_poly.entity_id
_entity_poly.type
_entity_poly.pdbx_seq_one_letter_code
_entity_poly.pdbx_strand_id
1 'polypeptide(L)'
;MKAGTKILCCALAALLAACGCQPTVDFTPASAPEIHDGDIVVLDMNRWREITSRDSVGVVRLWETMHLAATLQGIVNRDEPRLYIKYVVANGINVDDFWWDKCVGDGKWLDGRNVVTMYDPVKVLDAFHDKIQGLVVYDPAIASTSNVASTVAGADNLVAVRYDPRPGSIYTRLTARDYPVKVWLVNEDGSSKFHTKLEPYRWAVDNYLKTGKCSGETAAYYIDQYWMTAPGNAGMNHHQLTNHDYFVSHKGFFFDLSPWDDEPASDAPTEGNGDRAMFQSIFSEIYKLNGGTRFCHVGGFAPWAHKYSNNSRVTYKSKHEAAQTEWETVKLLSAYNAYKDADAASLGAMANASFWQHYPVKPEYPQGWTTVEDLKAKGLILSNGRISSTKKFILFYVGDYDAAAWIYQQMPMLWEDPARGTVPMMWSINPSLARRAPMVMDYLRSTATEADYFAAGDNGAGYLNPGMLEEPRPVSGLPSGVTAWAEHNKPFFKQWGLSVTGFVIDGNGPGMSLEGFKSYATFSPNGIGPQKLPDGRQAMLVDGMPILRCSGASIGDTRIEDAGQKAVSMLSQHPEFPFDWIRTILKSPTWHAGVKEYIEAQSKNYVVLDAPSYFELLRYYLEQQ
;
A
#
# COMPACT_ATOMS: atom_id res chain seq x y z
N MET A 1 55.02 -10.83 34.73
CA MET A 1 53.61 -11.03 34.96
C MET A 1 52.78 -10.02 34.14
N LYS A 2 52.76 -10.10 32.84
CA LYS A 2 51.90 -9.23 31.94
C LYS A 2 51.49 -9.94 30.65
N ALA A 3 51.51 -11.24 30.57
CA ALA A 3 51.17 -12.01 29.37
C ALA A 3 49.85 -12.83 29.46
N GLY A 4 49.22 -12.90 30.63
CA GLY A 4 48.05 -13.79 30.83
C GLY A 4 46.67 -13.16 30.56
N THR A 5 46.56 -11.84 30.56
CA THR A 5 45.25 -11.15 30.50
C THR A 5 44.75 -10.92 29.07
N LYS A 6 45.65 -10.87 28.07
CA LYS A 6 45.23 -10.67 26.67
C LYS A 6 44.65 -11.91 25.98
N ILE A 7 45.04 -13.10 26.43
CA ILE A 7 44.52 -14.36 25.83
C ILE A 7 43.08 -14.68 26.31
N LEU A 8 42.71 -14.23 27.50
CA LEU A 8 41.34 -14.47 28.04
C LEU A 8 40.28 -13.58 27.35
N CYS A 9 40.64 -12.35 26.96
CA CYS A 9 39.71 -11.47 26.21
C CYS A 9 39.47 -11.95 24.78
N CYS A 10 40.46 -12.51 24.10
CA CYS A 10 40.26 -13.05 22.75
C CYS A 10 39.44 -14.34 22.74
N ALA A 11 39.56 -15.17 23.78
CA ALA A 11 38.77 -16.39 23.91
C ALA A 11 37.28 -16.11 24.24
N LEU A 12 36.99 -15.04 25.01
CA LEU A 12 35.60 -14.64 25.31
C LEU A 12 34.92 -14.01 24.09
N ALA A 13 35.65 -13.22 23.28
CA ALA A 13 35.13 -12.65 22.04
C ALA A 13 34.84 -13.73 20.98
N ALA A 14 35.65 -14.78 20.91
CA ALA A 14 35.47 -15.89 19.98
C ALA A 14 34.27 -16.80 20.38
N LEU A 15 33.97 -16.94 21.68
CA LEU A 15 32.81 -17.70 22.14
C LEU A 15 31.48 -16.95 21.93
N LEU A 16 31.47 -15.62 22.01
CA LEU A 16 30.28 -14.79 21.73
C LEU A 16 29.93 -14.77 20.25
N ALA A 17 30.94 -14.81 19.35
CA ALA A 17 30.71 -14.91 17.91
C ALA A 17 30.06 -16.26 17.50
N ALA A 18 30.26 -17.32 18.27
CA ALA A 18 29.67 -18.64 18.01
C ALA A 18 28.20 -18.76 18.43
N CYS A 19 27.70 -17.84 19.26
CA CYS A 19 26.31 -17.86 19.76
C CYS A 19 25.35 -16.98 18.97
N GLY A 20 25.77 -16.31 17.90
CA GLY A 20 24.88 -15.43 17.09
C GLY A 20 24.37 -14.18 17.83
N CYS A 21 24.81 -13.93 19.07
CA CYS A 21 24.50 -12.68 19.76
C CYS A 21 25.43 -11.58 19.24
N GLN A 22 24.88 -10.69 18.42
CA GLN A 22 25.57 -9.42 18.17
C GLN A 22 25.68 -8.66 19.50
N PRO A 23 26.84 -8.05 19.81
CA PRO A 23 26.96 -7.25 21.01
C PRO A 23 25.96 -6.08 20.92
N THR A 24 25.08 -5.99 21.90
CA THR A 24 24.22 -4.81 22.06
C THR A 24 25.10 -3.57 22.20
N VAL A 25 24.75 -2.50 21.53
CA VAL A 25 25.44 -1.22 21.69
C VAL A 25 24.97 -0.63 23.00
N ASP A 26 25.79 -0.74 24.04
CA ASP A 26 25.55 -0.05 25.31
C ASP A 26 25.97 1.42 25.16
N PHE A 27 25.07 2.20 24.57
CA PHE A 27 25.28 3.62 24.30
C PHE A 27 24.10 4.43 24.81
N THR A 28 24.35 5.36 25.73
CA THR A 28 23.33 6.29 26.24
C THR A 28 23.77 7.73 25.93
N PRO A 29 23.01 8.47 25.11
CA PRO A 29 23.29 9.87 24.87
C PRO A 29 23.22 10.69 26.16
N ALA A 30 24.16 11.60 26.37
CA ALA A 30 24.24 12.42 27.58
C ALA A 30 22.99 13.29 27.87
N SER A 31 22.12 13.48 26.87
CA SER A 31 20.90 14.30 26.96
C SER A 31 19.65 13.55 26.53
N ALA A 32 19.64 12.20 26.67
CA ALA A 32 18.45 11.41 26.33
C ALA A 32 17.25 11.85 27.20
N PRO A 33 16.09 12.14 26.59
CA PRO A 33 14.87 12.36 27.34
C PRO A 33 14.46 11.10 28.11
N GLU A 34 13.99 11.28 29.33
CA GLU A 34 13.47 10.16 30.11
C GLU A 34 12.10 9.73 29.57
N ILE A 35 12.00 8.47 29.17
CA ILE A 35 10.74 7.80 28.82
C ILE A 35 10.70 6.47 29.56
N HIS A 36 9.50 6.01 29.92
CA HIS A 36 9.30 4.74 30.63
C HIS A 36 8.77 3.66 29.69
N ASP A 37 8.90 2.41 30.09
CA ASP A 37 8.30 1.30 29.37
C ASP A 37 6.78 1.49 29.28
N GLY A 38 6.26 1.34 28.06
CA GLY A 38 4.85 1.56 27.80
C GLY A 38 4.46 3.01 27.45
N ASP A 39 5.32 4.01 27.65
CA ASP A 39 5.07 5.37 27.19
C ASP A 39 4.95 5.44 25.66
N ILE A 40 4.07 6.30 25.18
CA ILE A 40 3.96 6.62 23.75
C ILE A 40 4.61 7.98 23.51
N VAL A 41 5.60 8.00 22.63
CA VAL A 41 6.18 9.25 22.16
C VAL A 41 5.45 9.71 20.90
N VAL A 42 4.96 10.94 20.91
CA VAL A 42 4.37 11.61 19.76
C VAL A 42 5.41 12.57 19.19
N LEU A 43 5.91 12.28 17.98
CA LEU A 43 6.75 13.20 17.24
C LEU A 43 5.87 14.13 16.41
N ASP A 44 5.77 15.38 16.82
CA ASP A 44 5.04 16.42 16.08
C ASP A 44 5.95 17.03 15.00
N MET A 45 5.66 16.68 13.76
CA MET A 45 6.36 17.16 12.57
C MET A 45 5.58 18.23 11.79
N ASN A 46 4.50 18.78 12.34
CA ASN A 46 3.62 19.72 11.63
C ASN A 46 4.36 20.93 11.06
N ARG A 47 5.36 21.47 11.75
CA ARG A 47 6.18 22.59 11.28
C ARG A 47 6.91 22.32 9.95
N TRP A 48 7.20 21.06 9.62
CA TRP A 48 7.92 20.69 8.40
C TRP A 48 7.05 20.81 7.14
N ARG A 49 5.74 20.98 7.28
CA ARG A 49 4.81 21.21 6.16
C ARG A 49 4.95 22.59 5.52
N GLU A 50 5.57 23.53 6.20
CA GLU A 50 5.80 24.89 5.70
C GLU A 50 6.90 24.95 4.64
N ILE A 51 7.71 23.89 4.52
CA ILE A 51 8.78 23.79 3.53
C ILE A 51 8.17 23.66 2.13
N THR A 52 8.58 24.54 1.24
CA THR A 52 8.11 24.60 -0.15
C THR A 52 9.17 24.06 -1.13
N SER A 53 8.73 23.69 -2.33
CA SER A 53 9.61 23.26 -3.43
C SER A 53 10.68 24.29 -3.85
N ARG A 54 10.54 25.53 -3.44
CA ARG A 54 11.49 26.62 -3.74
C ARG A 54 12.66 26.66 -2.78
N ASP A 55 12.50 26.06 -1.62
CA ASP A 55 13.57 25.96 -0.61
C ASP A 55 14.34 24.65 -0.79
N SER A 56 15.35 24.66 -1.67
CA SER A 56 16.15 23.46 -1.97
C SER A 56 16.91 22.91 -0.75
N VAL A 57 17.29 23.76 0.19
CA VAL A 57 17.96 23.33 1.43
C VAL A 57 16.94 22.73 2.39
N GLY A 58 15.80 23.39 2.54
CA GLY A 58 14.68 22.90 3.35
C GLY A 58 14.14 21.55 2.85
N VAL A 59 14.01 21.37 1.54
CA VAL A 59 13.59 20.09 0.93
C VAL A 59 14.54 18.94 1.30
N VAL A 60 15.86 19.15 1.22
CA VAL A 60 16.84 18.14 1.63
C VAL A 60 16.70 17.81 3.12
N ARG A 61 16.56 18.83 3.97
CA ARG A 61 16.37 18.64 5.42
C ARG A 61 15.07 17.92 5.75
N LEU A 62 14.01 18.27 5.08
CA LEU A 62 12.71 17.60 5.23
C LEU A 62 12.84 16.11 4.90
N TRP A 63 13.44 15.79 3.76
CA TRP A 63 13.62 14.41 3.34
C TRP A 63 14.50 13.61 4.32
N GLU A 64 15.62 14.15 4.76
CA GLU A 64 16.50 13.53 5.78
C GLU A 64 15.73 13.26 7.08
N THR A 65 14.94 14.25 7.52
CA THR A 65 14.16 14.18 8.75
C THR A 65 13.09 13.09 8.66
N MET A 66 12.37 13.02 7.54
CA MET A 66 11.36 12.00 7.31
C MET A 66 11.97 10.60 7.21
N HIS A 67 13.11 10.46 6.53
CA HIS A 67 13.79 9.18 6.38
C HIS A 67 14.31 8.66 7.73
N LEU A 68 14.94 9.53 8.53
CA LEU A 68 15.33 9.21 9.90
C LEU A 68 14.12 8.77 10.72
N ALA A 69 13.04 9.59 10.72
CA ALA A 69 11.85 9.34 11.52
C ALA A 69 11.15 8.03 11.13
N ALA A 70 11.01 7.75 9.84
CA ALA A 70 10.35 6.53 9.36
C ALA A 70 11.16 5.26 9.66
N THR A 71 12.48 5.29 9.51
CA THR A 71 13.34 4.15 9.85
C THR A 71 13.37 3.90 11.37
N LEU A 72 13.48 4.95 12.17
CA LEU A 72 13.37 4.84 13.63
C LEU A 72 12.01 4.30 14.05
N GLN A 73 10.92 4.85 13.52
CA GLN A 73 9.56 4.45 13.86
C GLN A 73 9.32 2.97 13.57
N GLY A 74 9.77 2.47 12.43
CA GLY A 74 9.60 1.07 12.07
C GLY A 74 10.33 0.11 13.02
N ILE A 75 11.49 0.51 13.55
CA ILE A 75 12.24 -0.29 14.52
C ILE A 75 11.55 -0.24 15.89
N VAL A 76 11.22 0.97 16.35
CA VAL A 76 10.63 1.21 17.69
C VAL A 76 9.26 0.54 17.84
N ASN A 77 8.45 0.56 16.77
CA ASN A 77 7.10 -0.01 16.77
C ASN A 77 7.03 -1.49 16.39
N ARG A 78 8.16 -2.19 16.24
CA ARG A 78 8.14 -3.59 15.77
C ARG A 78 7.32 -4.50 16.68
N ASP A 79 7.48 -4.37 17.98
CA ASP A 79 6.88 -5.25 18.97
C ASP A 79 5.66 -4.65 19.69
N GLU A 80 5.60 -3.32 19.80
CA GLU A 80 4.52 -2.59 20.47
C GLU A 80 4.39 -1.15 19.94
N PRO A 81 3.21 -0.49 20.07
CA PRO A 81 3.00 0.88 19.62
C PRO A 81 3.64 1.88 20.59
N ARG A 82 4.79 2.44 20.22
CA ARG A 82 5.60 3.35 21.05
C ARG A 82 5.85 4.72 20.45
N LEU A 83 5.95 4.82 19.11
CA LEU A 83 6.27 6.07 18.42
C LEU A 83 5.19 6.40 17.40
N TYR A 84 4.49 7.53 17.61
CA TYR A 84 3.47 8.08 16.74
C TYR A 84 3.95 9.37 16.10
N ILE A 85 3.72 9.58 14.80
CA ILE A 85 4.12 10.79 14.07
C ILE A 85 2.89 11.58 13.67
N LYS A 86 2.85 12.89 13.96
CA LYS A 86 1.83 13.84 13.50
C LYS A 86 2.37 14.68 12.36
N TYR A 87 1.82 14.49 11.15
CA TYR A 87 2.31 15.17 9.95
C TYR A 87 1.23 15.35 8.88
N VAL A 88 0.32 14.39 8.69
CA VAL A 88 -0.58 14.35 7.54
C VAL A 88 -1.80 15.25 7.73
N VAL A 89 -2.01 16.16 6.77
CA VAL A 89 -3.23 16.96 6.63
C VAL A 89 -3.80 16.75 5.24
N ALA A 90 -5.07 16.43 5.16
CA ALA A 90 -5.78 16.28 3.91
C ALA A 90 -7.15 16.96 4.00
N ASN A 91 -7.56 17.66 2.94
CA ASN A 91 -8.86 18.33 2.85
C ASN A 91 -9.17 19.27 4.05
N GLY A 92 -8.16 19.92 4.62
CA GLY A 92 -8.31 20.78 5.79
C GLY A 92 -8.43 20.05 7.14
N ILE A 93 -8.36 18.71 7.13
CA ILE A 93 -8.41 17.87 8.33
C ILE A 93 -6.99 17.45 8.69
N ASN A 94 -6.62 17.58 9.97
CA ASN A 94 -5.43 16.92 10.51
C ASN A 94 -5.76 15.43 10.69
N VAL A 95 -5.35 14.63 9.74
CA VAL A 95 -5.75 13.22 9.65
C VAL A 95 -5.12 12.37 10.76
N ASP A 96 -3.86 12.68 11.10
CA ASP A 96 -3.19 11.96 12.18
C ASP A 96 -3.86 12.24 13.54
N ASP A 97 -4.32 13.48 13.79
CA ASP A 97 -5.09 13.80 15.00
C ASP A 97 -6.46 13.12 14.97
N PHE A 98 -7.14 13.11 13.82
CA PHE A 98 -8.46 12.46 13.70
C PHE A 98 -8.41 10.98 14.12
N TRP A 99 -7.44 10.21 13.61
CA TRP A 99 -7.32 8.79 13.97
C TRP A 99 -6.76 8.59 15.38
N TRP A 100 -5.87 9.47 15.83
CA TRP A 100 -5.37 9.48 17.20
C TRP A 100 -6.51 9.64 18.21
N ASP A 101 -7.39 10.61 17.99
CA ASP A 101 -8.52 10.91 18.88
C ASP A 101 -9.55 9.77 18.95
N LYS A 102 -9.62 8.92 17.95
CA LYS A 102 -10.43 7.69 17.99
C LYS A 102 -9.86 6.63 18.95
N CYS A 103 -8.58 6.70 19.26
CA CYS A 103 -7.85 5.67 20.01
C CYS A 103 -7.45 6.07 21.43
N VAL A 104 -7.44 7.36 21.75
CA VAL A 104 -7.02 7.90 23.05
C VAL A 104 -8.23 8.31 23.87
N GLY A 105 -8.17 8.09 25.19
CA GLY A 105 -9.20 8.42 26.18
C GLY A 105 -9.80 7.19 26.84
N ASP A 106 -10.66 7.44 27.83
CA ASP A 106 -11.25 6.41 28.69
C ASP A 106 -11.98 5.32 27.87
N GLY A 107 -11.64 4.08 28.12
CA GLY A 107 -12.23 2.91 27.46
C GLY A 107 -11.81 2.69 26.01
N LYS A 108 -10.89 3.48 25.47
CA LYS A 108 -10.33 3.30 24.12
C LYS A 108 -9.04 2.49 24.14
N TRP A 109 -8.52 2.17 22.98
CA TRP A 109 -7.34 1.29 22.81
C TRP A 109 -6.11 1.74 23.61
N LEU A 110 -5.84 3.04 23.68
CA LEU A 110 -4.66 3.59 24.35
C LEU A 110 -5.00 4.18 25.74
N ASP A 111 -6.11 3.74 26.34
CA ASP A 111 -6.49 4.16 27.69
C ASP A 111 -5.40 3.86 28.72
N GLY A 112 -5.13 4.83 29.59
CA GLY A 112 -4.11 4.72 30.64
C GLY A 112 -2.65 4.79 30.17
N ARG A 113 -2.36 4.93 28.87
CA ARG A 113 -0.99 5.11 28.35
C ARG A 113 -0.52 6.55 28.56
N ASN A 114 0.68 6.71 29.11
CA ASN A 114 1.31 8.04 29.18
C ASN A 114 1.80 8.47 27.79
N VAL A 115 1.65 9.76 27.47
CA VAL A 115 1.98 10.34 26.16
C VAL A 115 2.97 11.47 26.32
N VAL A 116 4.12 11.37 25.66
CA VAL A 116 5.18 12.39 25.66
C VAL A 116 5.32 12.98 24.27
N THR A 117 5.09 14.29 24.13
CA THR A 117 5.24 14.97 22.83
C THR A 117 6.65 15.53 22.65
N MET A 118 7.26 15.25 21.51
CA MET A 118 8.57 15.74 21.10
C MET A 118 8.49 16.37 19.69
N TYR A 119 9.42 17.30 19.40
CA TYR A 119 9.45 18.06 18.14
C TYR A 119 10.75 17.88 17.35
N ASP A 120 11.72 17.21 17.90
CA ASP A 120 13.03 16.98 17.28
C ASP A 120 13.28 15.47 17.15
N PRO A 121 13.35 14.94 15.90
CA PRO A 121 13.56 13.51 15.65
C PRO A 121 14.87 12.98 16.22
N VAL A 122 15.91 13.82 16.35
CA VAL A 122 17.17 13.41 16.99
C VAL A 122 16.98 13.19 18.48
N LYS A 123 16.16 13.99 19.16
CA LYS A 123 15.81 13.75 20.57
C LYS A 123 14.92 12.52 20.74
N VAL A 124 14.04 12.23 19.78
CA VAL A 124 13.26 10.98 19.78
C VAL A 124 14.20 9.78 19.63
N LEU A 125 15.20 9.88 18.75
CA LEU A 125 16.20 8.84 18.60
C LEU A 125 17.01 8.66 19.91
N ASP A 126 17.43 9.76 20.56
CA ASP A 126 18.08 9.71 21.85
C ASP A 126 17.21 8.98 22.91
N ALA A 127 15.89 9.20 22.90
CA ALA A 127 14.95 8.55 23.82
C ALA A 127 14.81 7.04 23.56
N PHE A 128 14.95 6.59 22.33
CA PHE A 128 14.88 5.18 21.93
C PHE A 128 16.25 4.57 21.54
N HIS A 129 17.34 5.12 22.07
CA HIS A 129 18.68 4.68 21.73
C HIS A 129 18.93 3.18 21.99
N ASP A 130 18.26 2.61 22.99
CA ASP A 130 18.31 1.17 23.35
C ASP A 130 17.67 0.24 22.30
N LYS A 131 16.81 0.77 21.43
CA LYS A 131 16.12 0.00 20.38
C LYS A 131 16.95 -0.12 19.11
N ILE A 132 18.01 0.68 18.94
CA ILE A 132 18.83 0.71 17.74
C ILE A 132 20.25 0.24 18.01
N GLN A 133 20.90 -0.31 16.96
CA GLN A 133 22.30 -0.76 17.03
C GLN A 133 23.29 0.30 16.53
N GLY A 134 22.81 1.41 15.99
CA GLY A 134 23.60 2.49 15.43
C GLY A 134 23.04 3.03 14.11
N LEU A 135 23.92 3.52 13.25
CA LEU A 135 23.56 4.20 12.01
C LEU A 135 23.98 3.40 10.78
N VAL A 136 23.19 3.52 9.70
CA VAL A 136 23.61 3.26 8.32
C VAL A 136 23.71 4.58 7.58
N VAL A 137 24.89 4.91 7.06
CA VAL A 137 25.16 6.17 6.36
C VAL A 137 25.19 5.94 4.86
N TYR A 138 24.33 6.66 4.13
CA TYR A 138 24.17 6.50 2.69
C TYR A 138 24.70 7.71 1.89
N ASP A 139 25.00 7.46 0.63
CA ASP A 139 25.64 8.40 -0.30
C ASP A 139 24.60 9.26 -1.04
N PRO A 140 24.59 10.59 -0.86
CA PRO A 140 23.71 11.47 -1.61
C PRO A 140 24.02 11.55 -3.11
N ALA A 141 25.24 11.16 -3.55
CA ALA A 141 25.62 11.15 -4.95
C ALA A 141 25.13 9.89 -5.69
N ILE A 142 24.92 8.79 -4.96
CA ILE A 142 24.38 7.52 -5.49
C ILE A 142 23.02 7.29 -4.84
N ALA A 143 21.99 7.86 -5.42
CA ALA A 143 20.65 8.01 -4.83
C ALA A 143 20.01 6.69 -4.37
N SER A 144 20.26 5.58 -5.07
CA SER A 144 19.76 4.24 -4.70
C SER A 144 20.28 3.74 -3.34
N THR A 145 21.38 4.30 -2.83
CA THR A 145 21.86 3.98 -1.48
C THR A 145 20.88 4.39 -0.39
N SER A 146 19.99 5.35 -0.65
CA SER A 146 18.92 5.73 0.30
C SER A 146 17.90 4.60 0.52
N ASN A 147 17.49 3.90 -0.53
CA ASN A 147 16.63 2.73 -0.45
C ASN A 147 17.35 1.55 0.22
N VAL A 148 18.61 1.32 -0.16
CA VAL A 148 19.42 0.28 0.49
C VAL A 148 19.60 0.58 1.98
N ALA A 149 19.75 1.86 2.37
CA ALA A 149 19.81 2.24 3.79
C ALA A 149 18.51 1.87 4.54
N SER A 150 17.33 2.02 3.94
CA SER A 150 16.07 1.58 4.54
C SER A 150 16.02 0.05 4.71
N THR A 151 16.51 -0.70 3.72
CA THR A 151 16.65 -2.17 3.79
C THR A 151 17.54 -2.58 4.96
N VAL A 152 18.72 -1.99 5.05
CA VAL A 152 19.71 -2.24 6.12
C VAL A 152 19.14 -1.85 7.47
N ALA A 153 18.47 -0.69 7.55
CA ALA A 153 17.85 -0.19 8.78
C ALA A 153 16.87 -1.20 9.37
N GLY A 154 15.95 -1.71 8.55
CA GLY A 154 14.99 -2.71 9.00
C GLY A 154 15.63 -4.04 9.41
N ALA A 155 16.60 -4.52 8.64
CA ALA A 155 17.24 -5.80 8.84
C ALA A 155 18.15 -5.83 10.09
N ASP A 156 18.96 -4.81 10.30
CA ASP A 156 20.01 -4.76 11.31
C ASP A 156 19.71 -3.80 12.47
N ASN A 157 18.49 -3.25 12.58
CA ASN A 157 18.06 -2.25 13.58
C ASN A 157 18.95 -1.00 13.59
N LEU A 158 19.22 -0.45 12.42
CA LEU A 158 19.99 0.77 12.24
C LEU A 158 19.08 1.91 11.76
N VAL A 159 19.44 3.15 12.03
CA VAL A 159 18.71 4.31 11.53
C VAL A 159 19.41 4.85 10.28
N ALA A 160 18.66 5.15 9.23
CA ALA A 160 19.18 5.65 7.98
C ALA A 160 19.55 7.14 8.09
N VAL A 161 20.78 7.48 7.72
CA VAL A 161 21.33 8.84 7.79
C VAL A 161 22.04 9.19 6.49
N ARG A 162 21.67 10.32 5.90
CA ARG A 162 22.36 10.87 4.74
C ARG A 162 23.76 11.38 5.13
N TYR A 163 24.78 11.05 4.37
CA TYR A 163 26.10 11.67 4.55
C TYR A 163 26.02 13.16 4.23
N ASP A 164 26.23 13.99 5.23
CA ASP A 164 26.28 15.44 5.11
C ASP A 164 27.21 16.02 6.18
N PRO A 165 28.47 16.34 5.85
CA PRO A 165 29.45 16.85 6.80
C PRO A 165 29.20 18.32 7.19
N ARG A 166 28.19 18.99 6.63
CA ARG A 166 27.90 20.40 6.95
C ARG A 166 27.42 20.55 8.39
N PRO A 167 27.88 21.61 9.10
CA PRO A 167 27.44 21.86 10.47
C PRO A 167 25.91 21.92 10.61
N GLY A 168 25.38 21.25 11.62
CA GLY A 168 23.94 21.23 11.92
C GLY A 168 23.10 20.25 11.11
N SER A 169 23.69 19.47 10.20
CA SER A 169 23.04 18.34 9.55
C SER A 169 22.68 17.25 10.57
N ILE A 170 21.77 16.35 10.20
CA ILE A 170 21.46 15.17 11.03
C ILE A 170 22.71 14.34 11.26
N TYR A 171 23.52 14.10 10.21
CA TYR A 171 24.77 13.36 10.29
C TYR A 171 25.73 13.95 11.33
N THR A 172 26.01 15.26 11.25
CA THR A 172 26.93 15.92 12.21
C THR A 172 26.38 16.00 13.63
N ARG A 173 25.06 16.11 13.77
CA ARG A 173 24.38 16.09 15.07
C ARG A 173 24.48 14.71 15.76
N LEU A 174 24.39 13.63 14.98
CA LEU A 174 24.46 12.26 15.51
C LEU A 174 25.90 11.82 15.77
N THR A 175 26.83 12.13 14.87
CA THR A 175 28.26 11.83 15.09
C THR A 175 28.83 12.62 16.28
N ALA A 176 28.37 13.86 16.51
CA ALA A 176 28.71 14.63 17.71
C ALA A 176 28.14 14.04 19.03
N ARG A 177 27.25 13.06 18.94
CA ARG A 177 26.69 12.28 20.05
C ARG A 177 27.27 10.88 20.15
N ASP A 178 28.34 10.61 19.41
CA ASP A 178 29.05 9.34 19.36
C ASP A 178 28.20 8.14 18.92
N TYR A 179 27.08 8.37 18.17
CA TYR A 179 26.33 7.26 17.58
C TYR A 179 27.23 6.45 16.63
N PRO A 180 27.36 5.13 16.82
CA PRO A 180 28.26 4.32 16.01
C PRO A 180 27.68 4.11 14.61
N VAL A 181 28.47 4.38 13.57
CA VAL A 181 28.14 3.98 12.21
C VAL A 181 28.51 2.51 12.02
N LYS A 182 27.51 1.66 11.81
CA LYS A 182 27.69 0.21 11.64
C LYS A 182 27.83 -0.19 10.18
N VAL A 183 27.14 0.54 9.29
CA VAL A 183 27.17 0.27 7.84
C VAL A 183 27.41 1.58 7.09
N TRP A 184 28.44 1.58 6.29
CA TRP A 184 28.80 2.66 5.38
C TRP A 184 28.43 2.28 3.95
N LEU A 185 27.46 2.99 3.34
CA LEU A 185 27.12 2.93 1.92
C LEU A 185 27.80 4.05 1.11
N VAL A 186 28.62 4.84 1.75
CA VAL A 186 29.55 5.85 1.26
C VAL A 186 30.90 5.58 1.94
N ASN A 187 32.00 6.02 1.42
CA ASN A 187 33.31 5.95 2.13
C ASN A 187 33.33 6.97 3.29
N GLU A 188 34.11 6.70 4.32
CA GLU A 188 34.20 7.57 5.50
C GLU A 188 34.69 8.99 5.18
N ASP A 189 35.46 9.15 4.10
CA ASP A 189 35.93 10.45 3.60
C ASP A 189 34.88 11.18 2.74
N GLY A 190 33.70 10.57 2.54
CA GLY A 190 32.60 11.11 1.76
C GLY A 190 32.67 10.84 0.26
N SER A 191 33.69 10.15 -0.21
CA SER A 191 33.76 9.69 -1.59
C SER A 191 32.75 8.53 -1.83
N SER A 192 32.25 8.41 -3.06
CA SER A 192 31.28 7.35 -3.39
C SER A 192 31.92 5.97 -3.32
N LYS A 193 31.25 5.06 -2.61
CA LYS A 193 31.62 3.64 -2.54
C LYS A 193 31.14 2.86 -3.76
N PHE A 194 30.01 3.27 -4.32
CA PHE A 194 29.41 2.72 -5.52
C PHE A 194 29.51 3.73 -6.66
N HIS A 195 29.44 3.27 -7.90
CA HIS A 195 29.63 4.13 -9.07
C HIS A 195 28.37 4.26 -9.92
N THR A 196 27.42 3.33 -9.78
CA THR A 196 26.18 3.32 -10.55
C THR A 196 24.98 3.07 -9.65
N LYS A 197 23.79 3.36 -10.15
CA LYS A 197 22.50 3.10 -9.48
C LYS A 197 22.32 1.64 -9.06
N LEU A 198 22.78 0.68 -9.87
CA LEU A 198 22.47 -0.73 -9.67
C LEU A 198 23.44 -1.45 -8.73
N GLU A 199 24.65 -0.92 -8.53
CA GLU A 199 25.65 -1.54 -7.64
C GLU A 199 25.17 -1.67 -6.19
N PRO A 200 24.55 -0.66 -5.55
CA PRO A 200 24.01 -0.80 -4.21
C PRO A 200 22.94 -1.90 -4.10
N TYR A 201 22.07 -2.03 -5.11
CA TYR A 201 21.06 -3.08 -5.11
C TYR A 201 21.67 -4.47 -5.25
N ARG A 202 22.67 -4.66 -6.12
CA ARG A 202 23.43 -5.93 -6.21
C ARG A 202 24.04 -6.28 -4.86
N TRP A 203 24.70 -5.32 -4.25
CA TRP A 203 25.27 -5.49 -2.92
C TRP A 203 24.21 -5.87 -1.88
N ALA A 204 23.07 -5.21 -1.87
CA ALA A 204 21.99 -5.50 -0.94
C ALA A 204 21.35 -6.88 -1.18
N VAL A 205 21.17 -7.29 -2.44
CA VAL A 205 20.72 -8.64 -2.79
C VAL A 205 21.66 -9.69 -2.21
N ASP A 206 22.98 -9.52 -2.39
CA ASP A 206 23.97 -10.48 -1.93
C ASP A 206 24.09 -10.54 -0.41
N ASN A 207 23.98 -9.40 0.28
CA ASN A 207 24.22 -9.31 1.72
C ASN A 207 22.95 -9.40 2.58
N TYR A 208 21.75 -9.17 2.01
CA TYR A 208 20.50 -9.11 2.77
C TYR A 208 19.42 -10.08 2.26
N LEU A 209 19.14 -10.17 0.96
CA LEU A 209 18.16 -11.13 0.46
C LEU A 209 18.69 -12.56 0.49
N LYS A 210 19.81 -12.82 -0.16
CA LYS A 210 20.40 -14.18 -0.24
C LYS A 210 20.81 -14.75 1.12
N THR A 211 21.04 -13.87 2.10
CA THR A 211 21.40 -14.25 3.47
C THR A 211 20.19 -14.45 4.37
N GLY A 212 18.98 -14.15 3.90
CA GLY A 212 17.76 -14.23 4.70
C GLY A 212 17.60 -13.16 5.77
N LYS A 213 18.36 -12.08 5.74
CA LYS A 213 18.20 -10.94 6.65
C LYS A 213 16.95 -10.13 6.34
N CYS A 214 16.53 -10.05 5.07
CA CYS A 214 15.26 -9.45 4.67
C CYS A 214 14.13 -10.48 4.67
N SER A 215 12.92 -9.98 4.80
CA SER A 215 11.69 -10.78 4.66
C SER A 215 11.48 -11.21 3.20
N GLY A 216 11.00 -12.44 2.98
CA GLY A 216 10.47 -12.89 1.69
C GLY A 216 9.01 -12.48 1.47
N GLU A 217 8.35 -11.86 2.45
CA GLU A 217 6.93 -11.51 2.40
C GLU A 217 6.69 -10.00 2.27
N THR A 218 7.74 -9.18 2.38
CA THR A 218 7.63 -7.72 2.29
C THR A 218 8.76 -7.11 1.47
N ALA A 219 8.39 -6.20 0.57
CA ALA A 219 9.29 -5.32 -0.15
C ALA A 219 8.64 -3.93 -0.25
N ALA A 220 9.40 -2.92 -0.65
CA ALA A 220 8.87 -1.57 -0.72
C ALA A 220 9.45 -0.80 -1.91
N TYR A 221 8.56 -0.29 -2.73
CA TYR A 221 8.90 0.63 -3.80
C TYR A 221 8.87 2.06 -3.28
N TYR A 222 10.02 2.70 -3.20
CA TYR A 222 10.14 4.11 -2.80
C TYR A 222 11.05 4.86 -3.75
N ILE A 223 10.58 6.03 -4.19
CA ILE A 223 11.38 6.95 -4.99
C ILE A 223 12.61 7.37 -4.18
N ASP A 224 13.77 7.28 -4.81
CA ASP A 224 15.03 7.56 -4.15
C ASP A 224 15.28 9.05 -3.85
N GLN A 225 16.32 9.32 -3.08
CA GLN A 225 16.64 10.67 -2.64
C GLN A 225 16.87 11.66 -3.77
N TYR A 226 17.53 11.26 -4.84
CA TYR A 226 17.83 12.17 -5.96
C TYR A 226 16.55 12.80 -6.49
N TRP A 227 15.54 11.97 -6.74
CA TRP A 227 14.25 12.42 -7.23
C TRP A 227 13.50 13.28 -6.20
N MET A 228 13.48 12.83 -4.95
CA MET A 228 12.76 13.50 -3.86
C MET A 228 13.29 14.90 -3.58
N THR A 229 14.59 15.13 -3.78
CA THR A 229 15.23 16.41 -3.50
C THR A 229 15.46 17.26 -4.74
N ALA A 230 15.17 16.76 -5.94
CA ALA A 230 15.33 17.51 -7.17
C ALA A 230 14.41 18.74 -7.21
N PRO A 231 14.88 19.87 -7.76
CA PRO A 231 14.06 21.07 -7.89
C PRO A 231 12.74 20.81 -8.64
N GLY A 232 11.64 21.27 -8.10
CA GLY A 232 10.31 21.08 -8.69
C GLY A 232 9.57 19.82 -8.25
N ASN A 233 10.22 18.87 -7.57
CA ASN A 233 9.61 17.61 -7.12
C ASN A 233 9.12 17.65 -5.66
N ALA A 234 8.98 18.82 -5.06
CA ALA A 234 8.63 18.94 -3.64
C ALA A 234 7.30 18.30 -3.25
N GLY A 235 6.34 18.20 -4.17
CA GLY A 235 5.10 17.47 -3.92
C GLY A 235 5.29 15.98 -3.66
N MET A 236 6.48 15.44 -3.97
CA MET A 236 6.86 14.04 -3.74
C MET A 236 7.43 13.80 -2.35
N ASN A 237 7.81 14.83 -1.61
CA ASN A 237 8.46 14.70 -0.31
C ASN A 237 7.62 13.92 0.70
N HIS A 238 6.31 13.95 0.54
CA HIS A 238 5.36 13.24 1.41
C HIS A 238 5.41 11.71 1.24
N HIS A 239 5.87 11.21 0.10
CA HIS A 239 5.96 9.77 -0.16
C HIS A 239 6.88 9.02 0.79
N GLN A 240 7.80 9.71 1.43
CA GLN A 240 8.71 9.15 2.41
C GLN A 240 8.02 8.45 3.58
N LEU A 241 6.87 8.97 4.00
CA LEU A 241 6.16 8.45 5.17
C LEU A 241 5.08 7.42 4.82
N THR A 242 4.75 7.21 3.54
CA THR A 242 3.66 6.31 3.14
C THR A 242 4.00 4.86 3.46
N ASN A 243 3.59 4.40 4.64
CA ASN A 243 3.86 3.06 5.20
C ASN A 243 5.34 2.67 5.28
N HIS A 244 6.27 3.60 5.11
CA HIS A 244 7.72 3.33 5.12
C HIS A 244 8.13 2.62 6.41
N ASP A 245 7.64 3.12 7.54
CA ASP A 245 7.82 2.56 8.87
C ASP A 245 7.37 1.09 8.98
N TYR A 246 6.24 0.74 8.35
CA TYR A 246 5.74 -0.63 8.34
C TYR A 246 6.71 -1.59 7.62
N PHE A 247 7.20 -1.21 6.44
CA PHE A 247 8.13 -2.05 5.69
C PHE A 247 9.51 -2.16 6.36
N VAL A 248 9.94 -1.13 7.09
CA VAL A 248 11.12 -1.21 7.95
C VAL A 248 10.88 -2.18 9.11
N SER A 249 9.72 -2.11 9.78
CA SER A 249 9.38 -3.00 10.90
C SER A 249 9.37 -4.47 10.48
N HIS A 250 8.97 -4.76 9.24
CA HIS A 250 8.90 -6.09 8.66
C HIS A 250 10.14 -6.51 7.85
N LYS A 251 11.25 -5.76 7.97
CA LYS A 251 12.52 -6.06 7.28
C LYS A 251 12.38 -6.17 5.76
N GLY A 252 11.55 -5.29 5.17
CA GLY A 252 11.32 -5.26 3.73
C GLY A 252 12.56 -4.87 2.93
N PHE A 253 12.62 -5.33 1.68
CA PHE A 253 13.64 -4.90 0.73
C PHE A 253 13.14 -3.67 -0.03
N PHE A 254 13.87 -2.55 0.06
CA PHE A 254 13.49 -1.27 -0.57
C PHE A 254 14.19 -1.09 -1.91
N PHE A 255 13.45 -0.59 -2.91
CA PHE A 255 13.96 -0.39 -4.26
C PHE A 255 13.24 0.74 -5.01
N ASP A 256 13.90 1.26 -6.06
CA ASP A 256 13.37 2.21 -7.04
C ASP A 256 13.93 1.86 -8.42
N LEU A 257 13.19 1.07 -9.18
CA LEU A 257 13.62 0.52 -10.46
C LEU A 257 12.52 0.63 -11.52
N SER A 258 12.90 0.95 -12.75
CA SER A 258 11.98 0.98 -13.89
C SER A 258 11.47 -0.43 -14.25
N PRO A 259 10.19 -0.61 -14.58
CA PRO A 259 9.67 -1.86 -15.11
C PRO A 259 10.04 -2.06 -16.59
N TRP A 260 10.61 -1.06 -17.25
CA TRP A 260 10.92 -1.04 -18.67
C TRP A 260 12.38 -1.45 -18.94
N ASP A 261 12.62 -2.07 -20.10
CA ASP A 261 13.94 -2.51 -20.53
C ASP A 261 14.52 -1.65 -21.67
N ASP A 262 13.75 -0.70 -22.17
CA ASP A 262 14.09 0.18 -23.29
C ASP A 262 14.41 1.63 -22.88
N GLU A 263 14.50 1.88 -21.58
CA GLU A 263 14.82 3.18 -21.01
C GLU A 263 15.99 3.11 -20.04
N PRO A 264 16.91 4.07 -20.10
CA PRO A 264 17.93 4.22 -19.06
C PRO A 264 17.26 4.62 -17.76
N ALA A 265 17.88 4.29 -16.65
CA ALA A 265 17.49 4.86 -15.37
C ALA A 265 17.55 6.39 -15.44
N SER A 266 16.51 7.07 -14.93
CA SER A 266 16.46 8.54 -14.93
C SER A 266 17.39 9.19 -13.90
N ASP A 267 18.03 8.39 -13.05
CA ASP A 267 18.92 8.84 -11.98
C ASP A 267 20.37 8.84 -12.46
N ALA A 268 21.13 9.82 -12.03
CA ALA A 268 22.55 9.86 -12.27
C ALA A 268 23.33 9.24 -11.08
N PRO A 269 24.44 8.54 -11.34
CA PRO A 269 24.87 7.99 -12.62
C PRO A 269 24.06 6.74 -13.02
N THR A 270 23.92 6.50 -14.32
CA THR A 270 23.12 5.40 -14.87
C THR A 270 23.98 4.32 -15.53
N GLU A 271 23.45 3.10 -15.57
CA GLU A 271 24.04 1.95 -16.30
C GLU A 271 23.24 1.58 -17.56
N GLY A 272 22.47 2.47 -18.12
CA GLY A 272 21.59 2.12 -19.24
C GLY A 272 20.37 1.30 -18.79
N ASN A 273 20.00 0.26 -19.52
CA ASN A 273 18.71 -0.45 -19.41
C ASN A 273 18.72 -1.62 -18.40
N GLY A 274 19.48 -1.54 -17.31
CA GLY A 274 19.61 -2.64 -16.34
C GLY A 274 18.53 -2.73 -15.27
N ASP A 275 17.65 -1.74 -15.15
CA ASP A 275 16.65 -1.65 -14.07
C ASP A 275 15.71 -2.85 -14.03
N ARG A 276 15.12 -3.22 -15.17
CA ARG A 276 14.19 -4.36 -15.27
C ARG A 276 14.86 -5.68 -14.89
N ALA A 277 16.09 -5.92 -15.33
CA ALA A 277 16.82 -7.12 -14.99
C ALA A 277 17.10 -7.21 -13.48
N MET A 278 17.45 -6.07 -12.84
CA MET A 278 17.65 -6.00 -11.40
C MET A 278 16.34 -6.20 -10.64
N PHE A 279 15.23 -5.61 -11.11
CA PHE A 279 13.89 -5.84 -10.57
C PHE A 279 13.55 -7.34 -10.54
N GLN A 280 13.72 -8.03 -11.68
CA GLN A 280 13.47 -9.47 -11.80
C GLN A 280 14.41 -10.30 -10.89
N SER A 281 15.66 -9.89 -10.76
CA SER A 281 16.62 -10.54 -9.84
C SER A 281 16.17 -10.43 -8.38
N ILE A 282 15.74 -9.25 -7.93
CA ILE A 282 15.23 -9.03 -6.57
C ILE A 282 14.02 -9.94 -6.31
N PHE A 283 13.02 -9.93 -7.18
CA PHE A 283 11.79 -10.70 -6.96
C PHE A 283 11.98 -12.22 -7.13
N SER A 284 12.95 -12.64 -7.93
CA SER A 284 13.37 -14.05 -7.98
C SER A 284 13.95 -14.52 -6.63
N GLU A 285 14.77 -13.72 -5.98
CA GLU A 285 15.32 -14.07 -4.65
C GLU A 285 14.23 -13.99 -3.56
N ILE A 286 13.33 -13.00 -3.60
CA ILE A 286 12.18 -12.90 -2.70
C ILE A 286 11.28 -14.14 -2.83
N TYR A 287 10.97 -14.57 -4.04
CA TYR A 287 10.19 -15.79 -4.29
C TYR A 287 10.84 -17.04 -3.69
N LYS A 288 12.15 -17.17 -3.80
CA LYS A 288 12.90 -18.28 -3.18
C LYS A 288 12.81 -18.22 -1.64
N LEU A 289 12.96 -17.03 -1.05
CA LEU A 289 12.89 -16.85 0.40
C LEU A 289 11.52 -17.21 0.97
N ASN A 290 10.41 -16.90 0.26
CA ASN A 290 9.07 -17.22 0.74
C ASN A 290 8.60 -18.63 0.39
N GLY A 291 9.47 -19.43 -0.25
CA GLY A 291 9.20 -20.82 -0.62
C GLY A 291 8.17 -21.00 -1.73
N GLY A 292 7.83 -19.93 -2.47
CA GLY A 292 6.91 -19.96 -3.62
C GLY A 292 5.43 -20.18 -3.28
N THR A 293 5.09 -20.41 -2.01
CA THR A 293 3.71 -20.69 -1.55
C THR A 293 3.04 -19.49 -0.88
N ARG A 294 3.79 -18.43 -0.64
CA ARG A 294 3.31 -17.17 -0.06
C ARG A 294 3.51 -16.01 -1.02
N PHE A 295 2.82 -14.92 -0.75
CA PHE A 295 2.92 -13.72 -1.55
C PHE A 295 3.75 -12.65 -0.87
N CYS A 296 4.56 -11.94 -1.66
CA CYS A 296 5.26 -10.73 -1.21
C CYS A 296 4.36 -9.50 -1.35
N HIS A 297 4.13 -8.81 -0.26
CA HIS A 297 3.51 -7.48 -0.27
C HIS A 297 4.55 -6.42 -0.62
N VAL A 298 4.30 -5.67 -1.68
CA VAL A 298 5.13 -4.55 -2.12
C VAL A 298 4.43 -3.24 -1.78
N GLY A 299 4.96 -2.53 -0.79
CA GLY A 299 4.45 -1.21 -0.42
C GLY A 299 4.97 -0.08 -1.29
N GLY A 300 4.47 1.12 -1.02
CA GLY A 300 4.75 2.29 -1.83
C GLY A 300 4.00 2.25 -3.16
N PHE A 301 4.35 3.14 -4.06
CA PHE A 301 3.69 3.23 -5.34
C PHE A 301 4.68 3.28 -6.49
N ALA A 302 4.53 2.38 -7.46
CA ALA A 302 5.26 2.47 -8.72
C ALA A 302 5.04 3.85 -9.37
N PRO A 303 6.04 4.41 -10.04
CA PRO A 303 6.07 5.84 -10.40
C PRO A 303 5.08 6.20 -11.51
N TRP A 304 3.83 6.07 -11.20
CA TRP A 304 2.70 6.31 -12.08
C TRP A 304 2.67 7.73 -12.63
N ALA A 305 2.76 8.73 -11.77
CA ALA A 305 2.59 10.14 -12.16
C ALA A 305 3.91 10.91 -12.25
N HIS A 306 5.04 10.26 -12.00
CA HIS A 306 6.28 11.00 -11.76
C HIS A 306 7.48 10.41 -12.50
N LYS A 307 8.08 9.36 -11.97
CA LYS A 307 9.28 8.74 -12.49
C LYS A 307 8.92 7.60 -13.44
N TYR A 308 9.71 7.35 -14.47
CA TYR A 308 9.52 6.28 -15.47
C TYR A 308 8.23 6.38 -16.29
N SER A 309 7.61 7.53 -16.33
CA SER A 309 6.44 7.82 -17.17
C SER A 309 6.56 9.16 -17.87
N ASN A 310 5.72 9.42 -18.87
CA ASN A 310 5.71 10.67 -19.62
C ASN A 310 4.84 11.77 -18.97
N ASN A 311 4.52 11.64 -17.70
CA ASN A 311 3.70 12.63 -17.00
C ASN A 311 4.35 14.02 -17.01
N SER A 312 3.54 15.06 -17.24
CA SER A 312 4.00 16.45 -17.36
C SER A 312 4.55 17.06 -16.07
N ARG A 313 4.33 16.40 -14.93
CA ARG A 313 4.79 16.90 -13.62
C ARG A 313 6.28 16.70 -13.37
N VAL A 314 6.99 16.03 -14.27
CA VAL A 314 8.41 15.70 -14.11
C VAL A 314 9.24 16.28 -15.24
N THR A 315 10.48 16.62 -14.93
CA THR A 315 11.45 17.13 -15.90
C THR A 315 11.98 16.04 -16.83
N TYR A 316 12.13 14.82 -16.33
CA TYR A 316 12.46 13.66 -17.16
C TYR A 316 11.17 13.06 -17.74
N LYS A 317 11.18 12.78 -19.04
CA LYS A 317 10.05 12.18 -19.75
C LYS A 317 10.44 10.83 -20.32
N SER A 318 9.82 9.81 -19.79
CA SER A 318 9.79 8.48 -20.38
C SER A 318 8.96 8.47 -21.67
N LYS A 319 9.11 7.41 -22.49
CA LYS A 319 8.24 7.14 -23.64
C LYS A 319 6.87 6.59 -23.23
N HIS A 320 6.78 6.03 -22.04
CA HIS A 320 5.62 5.26 -21.56
C HIS A 320 4.65 6.13 -20.77
N GLU A 321 3.36 5.89 -20.97
CA GLU A 321 2.32 6.55 -20.20
C GLU A 321 2.29 6.07 -18.74
N ALA A 322 1.75 6.91 -17.87
CA ALA A 322 1.68 6.65 -16.45
C ALA A 322 0.94 5.34 -16.12
N ALA A 323 -0.26 5.15 -16.66
CA ALA A 323 -1.04 3.93 -16.45
C ALA A 323 -0.34 2.69 -17.03
N GLN A 324 0.31 2.80 -18.17
CA GLN A 324 1.07 1.69 -18.76
C GLN A 324 2.26 1.29 -17.89
N THR A 325 2.94 2.25 -17.27
CA THR A 325 4.06 2.00 -16.36
C THR A 325 3.59 1.29 -15.09
N GLU A 326 2.45 1.70 -14.54
CA GLU A 326 1.81 0.99 -13.42
C GLU A 326 1.48 -0.46 -13.80
N TRP A 327 0.78 -0.66 -14.91
CA TRP A 327 0.33 -1.98 -15.34
C TRP A 327 1.50 -2.94 -15.66
N GLU A 328 2.59 -2.43 -16.23
CA GLU A 328 3.79 -3.25 -16.47
C GLU A 328 4.48 -3.63 -15.16
N THR A 329 4.54 -2.71 -14.18
CA THR A 329 5.06 -3.01 -12.84
C THR A 329 4.25 -4.11 -12.17
N VAL A 330 2.92 -4.00 -12.17
CA VAL A 330 2.02 -5.01 -11.58
C VAL A 330 2.18 -6.36 -12.26
N LYS A 331 2.27 -6.38 -13.58
CA LYS A 331 2.51 -7.60 -14.37
C LYS A 331 3.83 -8.29 -13.96
N LEU A 332 4.91 -7.52 -13.79
CA LEU A 332 6.20 -8.08 -13.34
C LEU A 332 6.11 -8.63 -11.92
N LEU A 333 5.50 -7.89 -10.99
CA LEU A 333 5.29 -8.35 -9.61
C LEU A 333 4.49 -9.66 -9.57
N SER A 334 3.38 -9.70 -10.30
CA SER A 334 2.50 -10.88 -10.36
C SER A 334 3.23 -12.13 -10.85
N ALA A 335 4.18 -11.96 -11.79
CA ALA A 335 4.98 -13.06 -12.29
C ALA A 335 5.83 -13.77 -11.20
N TYR A 336 6.06 -13.13 -10.06
CA TYR A 336 6.87 -13.65 -8.94
C TYR A 336 6.08 -13.82 -7.64
N ASN A 337 4.78 -14.01 -7.68
CA ASN A 337 3.91 -14.07 -6.51
C ASN A 337 4.06 -12.84 -5.60
N ALA A 338 4.06 -11.66 -6.19
CA ALA A 338 4.05 -10.42 -5.46
C ALA A 338 2.82 -9.58 -5.85
N TYR A 339 2.27 -8.87 -4.89
CA TYR A 339 1.21 -7.89 -5.08
C TYR A 339 1.63 -6.55 -4.49
N LYS A 340 1.05 -5.49 -4.98
CA LYS A 340 1.32 -4.14 -4.47
C LYS A 340 0.07 -3.49 -3.89
N ASP A 341 0.27 -2.33 -3.28
CA ASP A 341 -0.81 -1.41 -2.97
C ASP A 341 -1.36 -0.80 -4.26
N ALA A 342 -2.59 -0.38 -4.18
CA ALA A 342 -3.20 0.39 -5.23
C ALA A 342 -2.64 1.82 -5.30
N ASP A 343 -3.20 2.59 -6.19
CA ASP A 343 -2.77 3.92 -6.58
C ASP A 343 -2.80 4.95 -5.44
N ALA A 344 -1.65 5.51 -5.11
CA ALA A 344 -1.52 6.55 -4.08
C ALA A 344 -0.47 7.61 -4.44
N ALA A 345 -0.02 7.68 -5.70
CA ALA A 345 1.17 8.42 -6.11
C ALA A 345 1.16 9.92 -5.79
N SER A 346 0.01 10.56 -5.77
CA SER A 346 -0.10 12.01 -5.57
C SER A 346 -0.54 12.41 -4.17
N LEU A 347 -0.70 11.44 -3.28
CA LEU A 347 -1.18 11.69 -1.93
C LEU A 347 -0.04 11.86 -0.96
N GLY A 348 -0.28 12.70 0.02
CA GLY A 348 0.53 12.77 1.21
C GLY A 348 0.60 11.41 1.89
N ALA A 349 1.62 11.25 2.67
CA ALA A 349 1.93 10.00 3.34
C ALA A 349 0.83 9.52 4.27
N MET A 350 0.79 8.23 4.48
CA MET A 350 0.27 7.62 5.68
C MET A 350 1.46 7.22 6.55
N ALA A 351 1.77 8.01 7.57
CA ALA A 351 2.67 7.61 8.63
C ALA A 351 1.99 6.61 9.58
N ASN A 352 2.75 6.04 10.50
CA ASN A 352 2.21 5.28 11.62
C ASN A 352 1.63 3.89 11.28
N ALA A 353 1.90 3.32 10.12
CA ALA A 353 1.41 1.98 9.83
C ALA A 353 2.02 0.92 10.76
N SER A 354 3.28 1.07 11.18
CA SER A 354 3.92 0.23 12.19
C SER A 354 3.34 0.43 13.60
N PHE A 355 2.77 1.59 13.90
CA PHE A 355 2.04 1.86 15.13
C PHE A 355 0.66 1.19 15.08
N TRP A 356 -0.07 1.44 13.99
CA TRP A 356 -1.42 0.96 13.82
C TRP A 356 -1.54 -0.56 13.68
N GLN A 357 -0.52 -1.28 13.21
CA GLN A 357 -0.54 -2.74 13.12
C GLN A 357 -0.86 -3.45 14.45
N HIS A 358 -0.70 -2.77 15.58
CA HIS A 358 -1.01 -3.27 16.92
C HIS A 358 -2.44 -2.98 17.38
N TYR A 359 -3.23 -2.27 16.57
CA TYR A 359 -4.63 -1.98 16.91
C TYR A 359 -5.45 -3.28 16.95
N PRO A 360 -6.20 -3.54 18.05
CA PRO A 360 -6.98 -4.75 18.18
C PRO A 360 -8.20 -4.74 17.26
N VAL A 361 -8.35 -5.77 16.45
CA VAL A 361 -9.51 -5.98 15.59
C VAL A 361 -10.30 -7.19 16.03
N LYS A 362 -11.59 -7.24 15.68
CA LYS A 362 -12.43 -8.40 15.92
C LYS A 362 -11.99 -9.58 15.04
N PRO A 363 -12.21 -10.82 15.48
CA PRO A 363 -11.89 -11.99 14.67
C PRO A 363 -12.74 -12.08 13.39
N GLU A 364 -13.97 -11.54 13.42
CA GLU A 364 -14.89 -11.53 12.26
C GLU A 364 -15.77 -10.27 12.26
N TYR A 365 -16.07 -9.79 11.03
CA TYR A 365 -16.96 -8.65 10.74
C TYR A 365 -17.99 -9.09 9.72
N PRO A 366 -19.10 -9.76 10.13
CA PRO A 366 -20.08 -10.30 9.19
C PRO A 366 -20.83 -9.22 8.41
N GLN A 367 -21.24 -9.55 7.19
CA GLN A 367 -22.15 -8.74 6.35
C GLN A 367 -23.35 -9.59 5.97
N GLY A 368 -24.51 -8.94 5.82
CA GLY A 368 -25.72 -9.58 5.30
C GLY A 368 -25.61 -9.87 3.81
N TRP A 369 -26.43 -10.81 3.35
CA TRP A 369 -26.61 -11.11 1.94
C TRP A 369 -28.12 -11.19 1.60
N THR A 370 -28.48 -10.85 0.36
CA THR A 370 -29.86 -10.90 -0.13
C THR A 370 -30.20 -12.31 -0.61
N THR A 371 -31.41 -12.78 -0.31
CA THR A 371 -31.92 -14.06 -0.81
C THR A 371 -32.83 -13.88 -2.04
N VAL A 372 -33.12 -14.98 -2.76
CA VAL A 372 -34.08 -14.98 -3.88
C VAL A 372 -35.49 -14.55 -3.40
N GLU A 373 -35.89 -14.93 -2.19
CA GLU A 373 -37.13 -14.52 -1.56
C GLU A 373 -37.21 -13.03 -1.32
N ASP A 374 -36.10 -12.42 -0.87
CA ASP A 374 -36.00 -10.96 -0.71
C ASP A 374 -36.14 -10.25 -2.07
N LEU A 375 -35.51 -10.79 -3.12
CA LEU A 375 -35.64 -10.25 -4.47
C LEU A 375 -37.07 -10.30 -5.01
N LYS A 376 -37.81 -11.39 -4.70
CA LYS A 376 -39.25 -11.51 -5.02
C LYS A 376 -40.05 -10.47 -4.23
N ALA A 377 -39.78 -10.32 -2.93
CA ALA A 377 -40.45 -9.33 -2.09
C ALA A 377 -40.21 -7.89 -2.56
N LYS A 378 -39.00 -7.59 -3.04
CA LYS A 378 -38.64 -6.31 -3.67
C LYS A 378 -39.21 -6.12 -5.07
N GLY A 379 -39.92 -7.12 -5.65
CA GLY A 379 -40.47 -7.08 -7.01
C GLY A 379 -39.41 -7.05 -8.12
N LEU A 380 -38.21 -7.51 -7.83
CA LEU A 380 -37.08 -7.63 -8.80
C LEU A 380 -37.21 -8.93 -9.60
N ILE A 381 -37.76 -9.97 -8.99
CA ILE A 381 -38.21 -11.20 -9.63
C ILE A 381 -39.73 -11.16 -9.70
N LEU A 382 -40.27 -11.27 -10.90
CA LEU A 382 -41.73 -11.22 -11.17
C LEU A 382 -42.42 -12.52 -10.75
N SER A 383 -43.76 -12.49 -10.65
CA SER A 383 -44.58 -13.66 -10.29
C SER A 383 -44.43 -14.88 -11.23
N ASN A 384 -43.99 -14.65 -12.46
CA ASN A 384 -43.66 -15.70 -13.43
C ASN A 384 -42.25 -16.30 -13.26
N GLY A 385 -41.52 -15.91 -12.20
CA GLY A 385 -40.18 -16.38 -11.92
C GLY A 385 -39.09 -15.78 -12.83
N ARG A 386 -39.38 -14.73 -13.57
CA ARG A 386 -38.41 -14.05 -14.44
C ARG A 386 -38.05 -12.66 -13.92
N ILE A 387 -36.87 -12.15 -14.25
CA ILE A 387 -36.57 -10.73 -14.07
C ILE A 387 -37.29 -9.91 -15.14
N SER A 388 -37.49 -8.62 -14.89
CA SER A 388 -38.10 -7.73 -15.88
C SER A 388 -37.20 -7.56 -17.11
N SER A 389 -37.74 -7.84 -18.28
CA SER A 389 -37.02 -7.66 -19.57
C SER A 389 -36.86 -6.19 -19.99
N THR A 390 -37.53 -5.27 -19.29
CA THR A 390 -37.44 -3.82 -19.62
C THR A 390 -36.56 -3.04 -18.64
N LYS A 391 -36.22 -3.64 -17.49
CA LYS A 391 -35.42 -2.96 -16.47
C LYS A 391 -33.92 -3.10 -16.74
N LYS A 392 -33.21 -2.05 -16.40
CA LYS A 392 -31.74 -1.99 -16.26
C LYS A 392 -31.40 -1.91 -14.78
N PHE A 393 -30.63 -2.88 -14.31
CA PHE A 393 -30.14 -2.93 -12.94
C PHE A 393 -28.73 -2.38 -12.89
N ILE A 394 -28.49 -1.45 -12.00
CA ILE A 394 -27.28 -0.63 -11.98
C ILE A 394 -26.60 -0.79 -10.62
N LEU A 395 -25.30 -1.04 -10.64
CA LEU A 395 -24.46 -1.07 -9.46
C LEU A 395 -23.42 0.05 -9.54
N PHE A 396 -23.30 0.82 -8.47
CA PHE A 396 -22.17 1.72 -8.27
C PHE A 396 -21.04 0.99 -7.53
N TYR A 397 -19.89 0.94 -8.15
CA TYR A 397 -18.65 0.51 -7.53
C TYR A 397 -17.83 1.73 -7.11
N VAL A 398 -17.61 1.89 -5.81
CA VAL A 398 -16.87 3.02 -5.25
C VAL A 398 -15.41 2.60 -5.09
N GLY A 399 -14.59 2.98 -6.07
CA GLY A 399 -13.18 2.59 -6.17
C GLY A 399 -12.21 3.51 -5.45
N ASP A 400 -10.94 3.07 -5.42
CA ASP A 400 -9.74 3.74 -4.93
C ASP A 400 -9.57 3.81 -3.40
N TYR A 401 -10.43 3.13 -2.62
CA TYR A 401 -10.21 2.93 -1.16
C TYR A 401 -9.37 1.69 -0.85
N ASP A 402 -8.80 1.10 -1.85
CA ASP A 402 -7.84 0.01 -1.85
C ASP A 402 -6.38 0.47 -1.64
N ALA A 403 -6.13 1.78 -1.62
CA ALA A 403 -4.85 2.37 -1.29
C ALA A 403 -4.79 2.86 0.17
N ALA A 404 -3.68 2.59 0.84
CA ALA A 404 -3.47 2.99 2.23
C ALA A 404 -3.65 4.50 2.45
N ALA A 405 -3.10 5.32 1.57
CA ALA A 405 -3.19 6.77 1.68
C ALA A 405 -4.63 7.27 1.47
N TRP A 406 -5.36 6.72 0.49
CA TRP A 406 -6.74 7.13 0.23
C TRP A 406 -7.69 6.76 1.36
N ILE A 407 -7.65 5.52 1.86
CA ILE A 407 -8.52 5.12 2.97
C ILE A 407 -8.21 5.91 4.24
N TYR A 408 -6.93 6.21 4.49
CA TYR A 408 -6.50 6.95 5.67
C TYR A 408 -6.92 8.42 5.62
N GLN A 409 -6.79 9.08 4.45
CA GLN A 409 -6.97 10.52 4.30
C GLN A 409 -8.38 10.95 3.89
N GLN A 410 -9.07 10.16 3.07
CA GLN A 410 -10.36 10.57 2.52
C GLN A 410 -11.56 10.07 3.35
N MET A 411 -11.43 8.91 3.98
CA MET A 411 -12.52 8.33 4.75
C MET A 411 -13.01 9.21 5.91
N PRO A 412 -12.18 9.95 6.65
CA PRO A 412 -12.71 10.84 7.69
C PRO A 412 -13.81 11.78 7.21
N MET A 413 -13.64 12.34 6.02
CA MET A 413 -14.60 13.27 5.42
C MET A 413 -15.80 12.55 4.78
N LEU A 414 -15.55 11.49 4.04
CA LEU A 414 -16.58 10.79 3.26
C LEU A 414 -17.51 9.96 4.14
N TRP A 415 -16.99 9.44 5.24
CA TRP A 415 -17.78 8.64 6.17
C TRP A 415 -18.76 9.47 7.01
N GLU A 416 -18.47 10.75 7.22
CA GLU A 416 -19.34 11.70 7.90
C GLU A 416 -20.32 12.42 6.94
N ASP A 417 -20.39 12.01 5.65
CA ASP A 417 -21.29 12.60 4.66
C ASP A 417 -22.76 12.39 5.09
N PRO A 418 -23.60 13.45 5.08
CA PRO A 418 -24.98 13.40 5.58
C PRO A 418 -25.91 12.48 4.77
N ALA A 419 -25.59 12.17 3.51
CA ALA A 419 -26.38 11.24 2.69
C ALA A 419 -25.96 9.77 2.89
N ARG A 420 -24.93 9.49 3.70
CA ARG A 420 -24.56 8.10 4.02
C ARG A 420 -25.74 7.39 4.70
N GLY A 421 -26.00 6.16 4.29
CA GLY A 421 -27.17 5.39 4.73
C GLY A 421 -28.46 5.63 3.92
N THR A 422 -28.49 6.62 3.01
CA THR A 422 -29.67 6.92 2.17
C THR A 422 -29.53 6.42 0.73
N VAL A 423 -28.34 6.09 0.30
CA VAL A 423 -28.01 5.58 -1.03
C VAL A 423 -27.16 4.32 -0.90
N PRO A 424 -27.41 3.27 -1.72
CA PRO A 424 -26.58 2.07 -1.69
C PRO A 424 -25.13 2.39 -2.07
N MET A 425 -24.19 2.00 -1.22
CA MET A 425 -22.76 2.18 -1.44
C MET A 425 -22.06 0.82 -1.43
N MET A 426 -21.35 0.48 -2.49
CA MET A 426 -20.42 -0.65 -2.50
C MET A 426 -19.00 -0.13 -2.36
N TRP A 427 -18.53 -0.07 -1.12
CA TRP A 427 -17.17 0.36 -0.79
C TRP A 427 -16.16 -0.72 -1.14
N SER A 428 -15.30 -0.45 -2.09
CA SER A 428 -14.22 -1.39 -2.44
C SER A 428 -12.95 -1.04 -1.69
N ILE A 429 -12.56 -1.95 -0.81
CA ILE A 429 -11.38 -1.82 0.02
C ILE A 429 -10.41 -2.96 -0.25
N ASN A 430 -9.13 -2.68 -0.16
CA ASN A 430 -8.16 -3.76 -0.15
C ASN A 430 -8.10 -4.36 1.27
N PRO A 431 -8.56 -5.61 1.48
CA PRO A 431 -8.58 -6.18 2.83
C PRO A 431 -7.20 -6.40 3.45
N SER A 432 -6.12 -6.40 2.66
CA SER A 432 -4.75 -6.43 3.20
C SER A 432 -4.37 -5.16 3.97
N LEU A 433 -5.11 -4.05 3.78
CA LEU A 433 -4.98 -2.83 4.58
C LEU A 433 -5.24 -3.04 6.07
N ALA A 434 -5.96 -4.12 6.43
CA ALA A 434 -6.12 -4.54 7.82
C ALA A 434 -4.80 -4.73 8.59
N ARG A 435 -3.70 -4.94 7.88
CA ARG A 435 -2.36 -5.06 8.49
C ARG A 435 -1.70 -3.72 8.80
N ARG A 436 -2.14 -2.63 8.15
CA ARG A 436 -1.50 -1.31 8.22
C ARG A 436 -2.40 -0.20 8.72
N ALA A 437 -3.70 -0.31 8.44
CA ALA A 437 -4.74 0.61 8.86
C ALA A 437 -5.93 -0.12 9.51
N PRO A 438 -5.69 -1.06 10.46
CA PRO A 438 -6.76 -1.85 11.08
C PRO A 438 -7.81 -0.99 11.78
N MET A 439 -7.40 0.15 12.38
CA MET A 439 -8.32 1.07 13.05
C MET A 439 -9.32 1.72 12.08
N VAL A 440 -8.91 1.98 10.83
CA VAL A 440 -9.83 2.50 9.79
C VAL A 440 -10.84 1.42 9.44
N MET A 441 -10.35 0.21 9.18
CA MET A 441 -11.20 -0.93 8.82
C MET A 441 -12.22 -1.24 9.92
N ASP A 442 -11.78 -1.29 11.19
CA ASP A 442 -12.67 -1.50 12.33
C ASP A 442 -13.71 -0.39 12.45
N TYR A 443 -13.29 0.89 12.32
CA TYR A 443 -14.19 2.04 12.37
C TYR A 443 -15.28 1.96 11.31
N LEU A 444 -14.92 1.69 10.05
CA LEU A 444 -15.86 1.56 8.96
C LEU A 444 -16.84 0.40 9.19
N ARG A 445 -16.33 -0.77 9.55
CA ARG A 445 -17.15 -1.98 9.76
C ARG A 445 -18.03 -1.89 11.01
N SER A 446 -17.58 -1.21 12.05
CA SER A 446 -18.34 -1.05 13.29
C SER A 446 -19.42 0.04 13.24
N THR A 447 -19.32 0.96 12.27
CA THR A 447 -20.26 2.09 12.11
C THR A 447 -21.02 2.05 10.77
N ALA A 448 -20.94 0.93 10.04
CA ALA A 448 -21.65 0.73 8.79
C ALA A 448 -23.17 0.77 8.98
N THR A 449 -23.88 1.30 7.98
CA THR A 449 -25.34 1.28 7.88
C THR A 449 -25.80 0.11 6.99
N GLU A 450 -27.09 -0.14 6.89
CA GLU A 450 -27.66 -1.14 5.97
C GLU A 450 -27.42 -0.81 4.47
N ALA A 451 -27.16 0.45 4.15
CA ALA A 451 -26.85 0.88 2.79
C ALA A 451 -25.37 0.72 2.42
N ASP A 452 -24.50 0.46 3.39
CA ASP A 452 -23.08 0.25 3.18
C ASP A 452 -22.77 -1.24 2.99
N TYR A 453 -22.18 -1.59 1.85
CA TYR A 453 -21.65 -2.93 1.59
C TYR A 453 -20.17 -2.84 1.26
N PHE A 454 -19.37 -3.77 1.78
CA PHE A 454 -17.94 -3.82 1.54
C PHE A 454 -17.58 -4.98 0.62
N ALA A 455 -16.89 -4.66 -0.47
CA ALA A 455 -16.31 -5.61 -1.39
C ALA A 455 -14.79 -5.49 -1.38
N ALA A 456 -14.08 -6.54 -1.79
CA ALA A 456 -12.67 -6.40 -2.05
C ALA A 456 -12.46 -5.60 -3.34
N GLY A 457 -11.58 -4.62 -3.30
CA GLY A 457 -11.05 -3.93 -4.47
C GLY A 457 -9.85 -4.68 -5.05
N ASP A 458 -9.37 -4.23 -6.17
CA ASP A 458 -8.06 -4.57 -6.76
C ASP A 458 -7.63 -6.04 -6.69
N ASN A 459 -8.45 -6.93 -7.21
CA ASN A 459 -8.12 -8.35 -7.35
C ASN A 459 -8.26 -9.20 -6.07
N GLY A 460 -8.68 -8.63 -4.97
CA GLY A 460 -8.81 -9.28 -3.67
C GLY A 460 -7.94 -8.63 -2.60
N ALA A 461 -7.16 -9.43 -1.86
CA ALA A 461 -6.29 -8.95 -0.80
C ALA A 461 -4.93 -8.46 -1.34
N GLY A 462 -4.96 -7.59 -2.34
CA GLY A 462 -3.81 -6.98 -2.97
C GLY A 462 -3.95 -6.84 -4.48
N TYR A 463 -3.24 -5.87 -5.04
CA TYR A 463 -3.24 -5.58 -6.47
C TYR A 463 -2.19 -6.41 -7.21
N LEU A 464 -2.65 -7.36 -8.00
CA LEU A 464 -1.86 -8.15 -8.95
C LEU A 464 -2.70 -8.51 -10.17
N ASN A 465 -2.09 -9.03 -11.23
CA ASN A 465 -2.81 -9.56 -12.40
C ASN A 465 -3.00 -11.08 -12.25
N PRO A 466 -4.22 -11.57 -11.97
CA PRO A 466 -4.42 -13.00 -11.65
C PRO A 466 -4.03 -13.95 -12.78
N GLY A 467 -4.26 -13.56 -14.04
CA GLY A 467 -3.86 -14.36 -15.19
C GLY A 467 -2.34 -14.53 -15.35
N MET A 468 -1.53 -13.73 -14.67
CA MET A 468 -0.07 -13.90 -14.59
C MET A 468 0.35 -15.00 -13.60
N LEU A 469 -0.57 -15.51 -12.79
CA LEU A 469 -0.34 -16.61 -11.87
C LEU A 469 -0.53 -17.98 -12.53
N GLU A 470 -1.20 -18.03 -13.67
CA GLU A 470 -1.50 -19.26 -14.40
C GLU A 470 -0.33 -19.70 -15.31
N GLU A 471 -0.17 -21.00 -15.48
CA GLU A 471 0.81 -21.55 -16.42
C GLU A 471 0.33 -21.45 -17.88
N PRO A 472 1.25 -21.23 -18.83
CA PRO A 472 2.68 -20.95 -18.65
C PRO A 472 2.92 -19.53 -18.12
N ARG A 473 3.94 -19.35 -17.28
CA ARG A 473 4.35 -18.04 -16.73
C ARG A 473 5.58 -17.53 -17.50
N PRO A 474 5.39 -16.85 -18.63
CA PRO A 474 6.49 -16.58 -19.59
C PRO A 474 7.56 -15.62 -19.05
N VAL A 475 7.24 -14.79 -18.04
CA VAL A 475 8.20 -13.84 -17.46
C VAL A 475 9.14 -14.54 -16.47
N SER A 476 8.61 -15.41 -15.61
CA SER A 476 9.37 -16.01 -14.50
C SER A 476 9.68 -17.48 -14.69
N GLY A 477 8.88 -18.21 -15.48
CA GLY A 477 8.98 -19.67 -15.60
C GLY A 477 8.62 -20.44 -14.33
N LEU A 478 7.98 -19.78 -13.36
CA LEU A 478 7.62 -20.36 -12.07
C LEU A 478 6.36 -21.24 -12.17
N PRO A 479 6.15 -22.20 -11.24
CA PRO A 479 4.90 -22.95 -11.13
C PRO A 479 3.68 -22.04 -10.88
N SER A 480 2.47 -22.56 -11.14
CA SER A 480 1.21 -21.84 -10.91
C SER A 480 1.12 -21.26 -9.49
N GLY A 481 0.73 -19.99 -9.38
CA GLY A 481 0.46 -19.29 -8.13
C GLY A 481 -1.02 -19.24 -7.76
N VAL A 482 -1.91 -19.81 -8.58
CA VAL A 482 -3.38 -19.68 -8.45
C VAL A 482 -3.89 -20.18 -7.11
N THR A 483 -3.49 -21.39 -6.70
CA THR A 483 -3.90 -21.96 -5.39
C THR A 483 -3.35 -21.13 -4.23
N ALA A 484 -2.09 -20.71 -4.30
CA ALA A 484 -1.48 -19.88 -3.27
C ALA A 484 -2.20 -18.53 -3.13
N TRP A 485 -2.71 -17.96 -4.24
CA TRP A 485 -3.49 -16.74 -4.21
C TRP A 485 -4.84 -16.92 -3.52
N ALA A 486 -5.55 -18.02 -3.78
CA ALA A 486 -6.79 -18.32 -3.07
C ALA A 486 -6.55 -18.48 -1.56
N GLU A 487 -5.53 -19.23 -1.16
CA GLU A 487 -5.17 -19.39 0.26
C GLU A 487 -4.75 -18.08 0.94
N HIS A 488 -4.10 -17.18 0.21
CA HIS A 488 -3.79 -15.84 0.68
C HIS A 488 -5.06 -15.02 0.95
N ASN A 489 -6.08 -15.11 0.10
CA ASN A 489 -7.30 -14.31 0.21
C ASN A 489 -8.27 -14.80 1.29
N LYS A 490 -8.45 -16.11 1.44
CA LYS A 490 -9.44 -16.73 2.34
C LYS A 490 -9.50 -16.14 3.76
N PRO A 491 -8.38 -15.98 4.48
CA PRO A 491 -8.42 -15.44 5.84
C PRO A 491 -8.90 -13.99 5.89
N PHE A 492 -8.53 -13.16 4.91
CA PHE A 492 -9.00 -11.77 4.84
C PHE A 492 -10.49 -11.70 4.55
N PHE A 493 -10.97 -12.46 3.57
CA PHE A 493 -12.39 -12.49 3.22
C PHE A 493 -13.23 -12.97 4.38
N LYS A 494 -12.79 -14.02 5.08
CA LYS A 494 -13.47 -14.52 6.28
C LYS A 494 -13.52 -13.45 7.38
N GLN A 495 -12.38 -12.86 7.75
CA GLN A 495 -12.31 -11.87 8.83
C GLN A 495 -13.19 -10.65 8.55
N TRP A 496 -13.15 -10.14 7.33
CA TRP A 496 -13.86 -8.90 6.97
C TRP A 496 -15.26 -9.14 6.40
N GLY A 497 -15.72 -10.40 6.37
CA GLY A 497 -17.05 -10.77 5.87
C GLY A 497 -17.24 -10.47 4.39
N LEU A 498 -16.17 -10.52 3.60
CA LEU A 498 -16.20 -10.22 2.17
C LEU A 498 -16.61 -11.46 1.38
N SER A 499 -17.36 -11.27 0.29
CA SER A 499 -17.77 -12.35 -0.60
C SER A 499 -17.85 -11.92 -2.07
N VAL A 500 -17.47 -10.66 -2.35
CA VAL A 500 -17.42 -10.07 -3.69
C VAL A 500 -16.06 -9.42 -3.89
N THR A 501 -15.44 -9.64 -5.06
CA THR A 501 -14.31 -8.87 -5.55
C THR A 501 -14.80 -7.93 -6.65
N GLY A 502 -14.98 -6.67 -6.30
CA GLY A 502 -15.67 -5.70 -7.14
C GLY A 502 -14.94 -5.31 -8.42
N PHE A 503 -13.61 -5.45 -8.46
CA PHE A 503 -12.81 -5.10 -9.64
C PHE A 503 -11.56 -5.97 -9.74
N VAL A 504 -11.51 -6.82 -10.78
CA VAL A 504 -10.31 -7.60 -11.10
C VAL A 504 -9.58 -6.94 -12.26
N ILE A 505 -8.46 -6.33 -11.95
CA ILE A 505 -7.63 -5.59 -12.91
C ILE A 505 -6.68 -6.55 -13.61
N ASP A 506 -6.88 -6.73 -14.91
CA ASP A 506 -5.98 -7.56 -15.73
C ASP A 506 -4.81 -6.75 -16.32
N GLY A 507 -4.96 -5.43 -16.48
CA GLY A 507 -3.92 -4.52 -16.96
C GLY A 507 -3.21 -5.05 -18.22
N ASN A 508 -1.88 -5.08 -18.22
CA ASN A 508 -1.03 -5.66 -19.27
C ASN A 508 -0.89 -7.19 -19.18
N GLY A 509 -1.47 -7.83 -18.17
CA GLY A 509 -1.49 -9.28 -18.03
C GLY A 509 -2.55 -9.94 -18.93
N PRO A 510 -2.50 -11.27 -19.12
CA PRO A 510 -3.60 -12.03 -19.72
C PRO A 510 -4.83 -12.02 -18.81
N GLY A 511 -6.02 -12.21 -19.39
CA GLY A 511 -7.21 -12.54 -18.61
C GLY A 511 -7.09 -13.93 -17.99
N MET A 512 -7.84 -14.18 -16.92
CA MET A 512 -7.90 -15.49 -16.28
C MET A 512 -8.51 -16.57 -17.20
N SER A 513 -8.04 -17.79 -17.05
CA SER A 513 -8.69 -18.99 -17.56
C SER A 513 -9.86 -19.42 -16.65
N LEU A 514 -10.55 -20.48 -17.04
CA LEU A 514 -11.59 -21.10 -16.19
C LEU A 514 -11.04 -21.56 -14.83
N GLU A 515 -9.78 -22.00 -14.76
CA GLU A 515 -9.12 -22.39 -13.51
C GLU A 515 -8.98 -21.19 -12.56
N GLY A 516 -8.54 -20.05 -13.07
CA GLY A 516 -8.47 -18.81 -12.30
C GLY A 516 -9.83 -18.39 -11.75
N PHE A 517 -10.88 -18.43 -12.57
CA PHE A 517 -12.25 -18.11 -12.11
C PHE A 517 -12.74 -19.09 -11.05
N LYS A 518 -12.51 -20.39 -11.19
CA LYS A 518 -12.85 -21.39 -10.15
C LYS A 518 -12.10 -21.14 -8.84
N SER A 519 -10.84 -20.72 -8.93
CA SER A 519 -10.08 -20.32 -7.74
C SER A 519 -10.72 -19.16 -7.01
N TYR A 520 -11.17 -18.12 -7.74
CA TYR A 520 -11.91 -16.99 -7.15
C TYR A 520 -13.22 -17.41 -6.51
N ALA A 521 -13.97 -18.36 -7.07
CA ALA A 521 -15.20 -18.87 -6.48
C ALA A 521 -15.00 -19.44 -5.06
N THR A 522 -13.79 -19.85 -4.70
CA THR A 522 -13.50 -20.42 -3.37
C THR A 522 -13.41 -19.36 -2.25
N PHE A 523 -13.21 -18.09 -2.56
CA PHE A 523 -13.14 -17.00 -1.56
C PHE A 523 -14.04 -15.80 -1.88
N SER A 524 -14.47 -15.64 -3.13
CA SER A 524 -15.37 -14.57 -3.59
C SER A 524 -16.65 -15.14 -4.24
N PRO A 525 -17.40 -16.04 -3.55
CA PRO A 525 -18.45 -16.85 -4.16
C PRO A 525 -19.66 -16.05 -4.65
N ASN A 526 -19.84 -14.83 -4.19
CA ASN A 526 -21.00 -14.03 -4.50
C ASN A 526 -20.79 -13.05 -5.68
N GLY A 527 -19.58 -12.99 -6.24
CA GLY A 527 -19.35 -12.26 -7.48
C GLY A 527 -17.96 -11.71 -7.68
N ILE A 528 -17.59 -11.52 -8.94
CA ILE A 528 -16.40 -10.79 -9.34
C ILE A 528 -16.64 -9.94 -10.59
N GLY A 529 -15.87 -8.85 -10.71
CA GLY A 529 -15.90 -7.92 -11.86
C GLY A 529 -14.56 -7.84 -12.60
N PRO A 530 -14.20 -8.79 -13.50
CA PRO A 530 -12.96 -8.73 -14.28
C PRO A 530 -13.07 -7.80 -15.49
N GLN A 531 -11.92 -7.24 -15.90
CA GLN A 531 -11.83 -6.47 -17.14
C GLN A 531 -11.92 -7.33 -18.39
N LYS A 532 -11.41 -8.56 -18.33
CA LYS A 532 -11.34 -9.49 -19.45
C LYS A 532 -12.15 -10.74 -19.18
N LEU A 533 -13.05 -11.07 -20.10
CA LEU A 533 -13.76 -12.34 -20.13
C LEU A 533 -13.49 -13.10 -21.42
N PRO A 534 -13.51 -14.44 -21.40
CA PRO A 534 -13.41 -15.26 -22.61
C PRO A 534 -14.50 -14.86 -23.63
N ASP A 535 -14.18 -14.94 -24.89
CA ASP A 535 -15.10 -14.73 -26.03
C ASP A 535 -15.83 -13.39 -26.04
N GLY A 536 -15.33 -12.40 -25.28
CA GLY A 536 -15.93 -11.06 -25.25
C GLY A 536 -17.32 -10.95 -24.61
N ARG A 537 -17.79 -12.02 -23.94
CA ARG A 537 -19.11 -12.03 -23.28
C ARG A 537 -19.21 -11.00 -22.15
N GLN A 538 -20.43 -10.59 -21.82
CA GLN A 538 -20.67 -9.60 -20.76
C GLN A 538 -20.71 -10.22 -19.37
N ALA A 539 -21.20 -11.46 -19.26
CA ALA A 539 -21.30 -12.17 -17.99
C ALA A 539 -21.23 -13.68 -18.18
N MET A 540 -20.91 -14.39 -17.11
CA MET A 540 -20.92 -15.84 -17.05
C MET A 540 -21.08 -16.32 -15.60
N LEU A 541 -21.39 -17.62 -15.43
CA LEU A 541 -21.47 -18.28 -14.14
C LEU A 541 -20.37 -19.34 -14.04
N VAL A 542 -19.63 -19.36 -12.93
CA VAL A 542 -18.60 -20.39 -12.66
C VAL A 542 -18.77 -20.87 -11.22
N ASP A 543 -19.06 -22.17 -11.04
CA ASP A 543 -19.28 -22.80 -9.74
C ASP A 543 -20.28 -22.02 -8.86
N GLY A 544 -21.33 -21.47 -9.47
CA GLY A 544 -22.36 -20.64 -8.80
C GLY A 544 -21.95 -19.18 -8.56
N MET A 545 -20.71 -18.80 -8.85
CA MET A 545 -20.25 -17.42 -8.74
C MET A 545 -20.62 -16.62 -10.01
N PRO A 546 -21.43 -15.54 -9.89
CA PRO A 546 -21.70 -14.66 -11.02
C PRO A 546 -20.48 -13.80 -11.35
N ILE A 547 -20.15 -13.71 -12.62
CA ILE A 547 -19.04 -12.92 -13.15
C ILE A 547 -19.61 -11.91 -14.11
N LEU A 548 -19.33 -10.64 -13.87
CA LEU A 548 -19.73 -9.55 -14.74
C LEU A 548 -18.51 -8.81 -15.26
N ARG A 549 -18.39 -8.71 -16.58
CA ARG A 549 -17.34 -7.89 -17.16
C ARG A 549 -17.48 -6.44 -16.74
N CYS A 550 -16.48 -5.91 -16.04
CA CYS A 550 -16.48 -4.51 -15.69
C CYS A 550 -15.93 -3.65 -16.83
N SER A 551 -16.56 -2.49 -17.05
CA SER A 551 -16.03 -1.47 -17.94
C SER A 551 -14.77 -0.85 -17.31
N GLY A 552 -13.73 -0.62 -18.11
CA GLY A 552 -12.60 0.21 -17.69
C GLY A 552 -12.95 1.70 -17.56
N ALA A 553 -14.13 2.11 -18.01
CA ALA A 553 -14.59 3.49 -17.90
C ALA A 553 -15.07 3.79 -16.47
N SER A 554 -14.70 4.98 -15.98
CA SER A 554 -15.14 5.48 -14.67
C SER A 554 -15.81 6.84 -14.81
N ILE A 555 -16.73 7.12 -13.89
CA ILE A 555 -17.36 8.43 -13.74
C ILE A 555 -16.69 9.16 -12.60
N GLY A 556 -16.01 10.28 -12.92
CA GLY A 556 -15.32 11.11 -11.95
C GLY A 556 -15.74 12.57 -11.99
N ASP A 557 -16.77 12.90 -12.78
CA ASP A 557 -17.22 14.27 -12.98
C ASP A 557 -17.72 14.88 -11.65
N THR A 558 -17.36 16.14 -11.41
CA THR A 558 -17.72 16.80 -10.15
C THR A 558 -19.20 17.22 -10.12
N ARG A 559 -19.72 17.68 -11.27
CA ARG A 559 -21.13 18.04 -11.39
C ARG A 559 -21.98 16.80 -11.55
N ILE A 560 -23.02 16.71 -10.74
CA ILE A 560 -23.98 15.57 -10.75
C ILE A 560 -24.64 15.40 -12.11
N GLU A 561 -24.99 16.49 -12.78
CA GLU A 561 -25.64 16.47 -14.11
C GLU A 561 -24.73 15.84 -15.17
N ASP A 562 -23.46 16.27 -15.24
CA ASP A 562 -22.47 15.74 -16.20
C ASP A 562 -22.21 14.24 -15.94
N ALA A 563 -22.08 13.88 -14.67
CA ALA A 563 -21.91 12.49 -14.23
C ALA A 563 -23.14 11.63 -14.58
N GLY A 564 -24.34 12.15 -14.34
CA GLY A 564 -25.60 11.47 -14.65
C GLY A 564 -25.78 11.27 -16.16
N GLN A 565 -25.51 12.28 -16.99
CA GLN A 565 -25.53 12.17 -18.45
C GLN A 565 -24.57 11.10 -18.97
N LYS A 566 -23.36 11.07 -18.41
CA LYS A 566 -22.33 10.08 -18.77
C LYS A 566 -22.77 8.67 -18.36
N ALA A 567 -23.35 8.50 -17.16
CA ALA A 567 -23.90 7.23 -16.71
C ALA A 567 -25.00 6.74 -17.67
N VAL A 568 -25.97 7.57 -18.00
CA VAL A 568 -27.06 7.22 -18.94
C VAL A 568 -26.52 6.86 -20.33
N SER A 569 -25.47 7.56 -20.80
CA SER A 569 -24.80 7.21 -22.05
C SER A 569 -24.17 5.82 -21.98
N MET A 570 -23.56 5.45 -20.85
CA MET A 570 -22.98 4.10 -20.65
C MET A 570 -24.07 3.02 -20.70
N LEU A 571 -25.22 3.23 -20.02
CA LEU A 571 -26.35 2.29 -20.01
C LEU A 571 -26.91 2.00 -21.40
N SER A 572 -26.72 2.92 -22.34
CA SER A 572 -27.21 2.79 -23.71
C SER A 572 -26.32 1.93 -24.60
N GLN A 573 -25.11 1.58 -24.17
CA GLN A 573 -24.13 0.84 -24.98
C GLN A 573 -24.50 -0.66 -25.15
N HIS A 574 -25.19 -1.23 -24.15
CA HIS A 574 -25.61 -2.63 -24.15
C HIS A 574 -27.09 -2.73 -23.82
N PRO A 575 -28.00 -2.27 -24.68
CA PRO A 575 -29.42 -2.16 -24.36
C PRO A 575 -30.09 -3.52 -24.07
N GLU A 576 -29.61 -4.60 -24.67
CA GLU A 576 -30.15 -5.97 -24.53
C GLU A 576 -29.72 -6.69 -23.23
N PHE A 577 -28.62 -6.24 -22.59
CA PHE A 577 -28.13 -6.84 -21.37
C PHE A 577 -28.64 -6.07 -20.15
N PRO A 578 -29.31 -6.69 -19.17
CA PRO A 578 -30.03 -5.96 -18.13
C PRO A 578 -29.17 -5.46 -16.97
N PHE A 579 -27.88 -5.77 -16.90
CA PHE A 579 -27.01 -5.40 -15.80
C PHE A 579 -25.90 -4.46 -16.24
N ASP A 580 -25.73 -3.38 -15.51
CA ASP A 580 -24.65 -2.42 -15.72
C ASP A 580 -23.88 -2.16 -14.43
N TRP A 581 -22.56 -2.14 -14.56
CA TRP A 581 -21.62 -1.87 -13.49
C TRP A 581 -20.91 -0.54 -13.75
N ILE A 582 -21.10 0.42 -12.86
CA ILE A 582 -20.56 1.78 -13.01
C ILE A 582 -19.48 2.02 -11.97
N ARG A 583 -18.24 2.14 -12.42
CA ARG A 583 -17.13 2.53 -11.57
C ARG A 583 -17.19 4.03 -11.29
N THR A 584 -17.08 4.40 -10.02
CA THR A 584 -16.92 5.76 -9.53
C THR A 584 -15.63 5.85 -8.72
N ILE A 585 -15.00 7.04 -8.67
CA ILE A 585 -13.71 7.23 -8.01
C ILE A 585 -13.86 8.28 -6.92
N LEU A 586 -13.62 7.90 -5.66
CA LEU A 586 -13.52 8.80 -4.51
C LEU A 586 -14.69 9.81 -4.40
N LYS A 587 -15.91 9.35 -4.68
CA LYS A 587 -17.12 10.20 -4.61
C LYS A 587 -17.89 9.96 -3.32
N SER A 588 -18.46 11.05 -2.79
CA SER A 588 -19.23 11.02 -1.55
C SER A 588 -20.61 10.37 -1.72
N PRO A 589 -21.24 9.90 -0.63
CA PRO A 589 -22.65 9.48 -0.62
C PRO A 589 -23.61 10.54 -1.18
N THR A 590 -23.43 11.82 -0.84
CA THR A 590 -24.24 12.91 -1.41
C THR A 590 -24.14 12.97 -2.94
N TRP A 591 -22.96 12.79 -3.51
CA TRP A 591 -22.78 12.76 -4.96
C TRP A 591 -23.48 11.54 -5.56
N HIS A 592 -23.35 10.35 -4.95
CA HIS A 592 -24.02 9.14 -5.43
C HIS A 592 -25.54 9.24 -5.37
N ALA A 593 -26.11 9.83 -4.29
CA ALA A 593 -27.53 10.08 -4.17
C ALA A 593 -28.04 10.96 -5.32
N GLY A 594 -27.35 12.05 -5.62
CA GLY A 594 -27.72 12.93 -6.74
C GLY A 594 -27.61 12.26 -8.12
N VAL A 595 -26.55 11.47 -8.35
CA VAL A 595 -26.40 10.74 -9.63
C VAL A 595 -27.46 9.64 -9.76
N LYS A 596 -27.78 8.92 -8.67
CA LYS A 596 -28.89 7.94 -8.65
C LYS A 596 -30.20 8.61 -9.01
N GLU A 597 -30.56 9.72 -8.35
CA GLU A 597 -31.79 10.47 -8.64
C GLU A 597 -31.85 10.92 -10.11
N TYR A 598 -30.74 11.44 -10.64
CA TYR A 598 -30.66 11.83 -12.05
C TYR A 598 -30.94 10.65 -12.99
N ILE A 599 -30.28 9.51 -12.78
CA ILE A 599 -30.43 8.32 -13.63
C ILE A 599 -31.88 7.80 -13.58
N GLU A 600 -32.44 7.63 -12.41
CA GLU A 600 -33.80 7.09 -12.22
C GLU A 600 -34.88 8.05 -12.74
N ALA A 601 -34.63 9.36 -12.77
CA ALA A 601 -35.51 10.34 -13.40
C ALA A 601 -35.55 10.24 -14.93
N GLN A 602 -34.50 9.70 -15.60
CA GLN A 602 -34.49 9.53 -17.05
C GLN A 602 -35.39 8.37 -17.51
N SER A 603 -35.57 7.35 -16.69
CA SER A 603 -36.41 6.19 -17.04
C SER A 603 -36.86 5.42 -15.79
N LYS A 604 -38.14 5.06 -15.73
CA LYS A 604 -38.69 4.13 -14.72
C LYS A 604 -38.08 2.72 -14.77
N ASN A 605 -37.35 2.44 -15.85
CA ASN A 605 -36.71 1.15 -16.06
C ASN A 605 -35.28 1.12 -15.49
N TYR A 606 -34.72 2.24 -15.10
CA TYR A 606 -33.42 2.30 -14.46
C TYR A 606 -33.56 2.12 -12.94
N VAL A 607 -32.86 1.14 -12.38
CA VAL A 607 -32.95 0.76 -10.97
C VAL A 607 -31.54 0.59 -10.40
N VAL A 608 -31.13 1.48 -9.50
CA VAL A 608 -29.87 1.36 -8.78
C VAL A 608 -30.08 0.44 -7.58
N LEU A 609 -29.28 -0.62 -7.48
CA LEU A 609 -29.36 -1.64 -6.45
C LEU A 609 -28.17 -1.60 -5.49
N ASP A 610 -28.40 -2.13 -4.28
CA ASP A 610 -27.33 -2.55 -3.39
C ASP A 610 -26.58 -3.76 -3.97
N ALA A 611 -25.31 -3.94 -3.58
CA ALA A 611 -24.46 -5.00 -4.13
C ALA A 611 -25.00 -6.42 -3.87
N PRO A 612 -25.49 -6.78 -2.65
CA PRO A 612 -26.10 -8.08 -2.42
C PRO A 612 -27.29 -8.37 -3.34
N SER A 613 -28.19 -7.40 -3.51
CA SER A 613 -29.36 -7.56 -4.41
C SER A 613 -28.93 -7.67 -5.88
N TYR A 614 -27.95 -6.88 -6.28
CA TYR A 614 -27.45 -6.86 -7.65
C TYR A 614 -26.81 -8.19 -8.06
N PHE A 615 -25.85 -8.68 -7.26
CA PHE A 615 -25.13 -9.92 -7.58
C PHE A 615 -26.02 -11.16 -7.42
N GLU A 616 -26.94 -11.20 -6.44
CA GLU A 616 -27.89 -12.29 -6.32
C GLU A 616 -28.86 -12.32 -7.50
N LEU A 617 -29.35 -11.15 -7.96
CA LEU A 617 -30.22 -11.07 -9.14
C LEU A 617 -29.47 -11.46 -10.42
N LEU A 618 -28.18 -11.08 -10.56
CA LEU A 618 -27.34 -11.48 -11.68
C LEU A 618 -27.12 -13.00 -11.69
N ARG A 619 -26.84 -13.61 -10.53
CA ARG A 619 -26.72 -15.07 -10.41
C ARG A 619 -28.01 -15.75 -10.85
N TYR A 620 -29.14 -15.31 -10.30
CA TYR A 620 -30.47 -15.85 -10.64
C TYR A 620 -30.76 -15.75 -12.15
N TYR A 621 -30.43 -14.63 -12.76
CA TYR A 621 -30.59 -14.43 -14.20
C TYR A 621 -29.74 -15.40 -15.02
N LEU A 622 -28.46 -15.56 -14.65
CA LEU A 622 -27.51 -16.43 -15.36
C LEU A 622 -27.84 -17.92 -15.22
N GLU A 623 -28.45 -18.33 -14.11
CA GLU A 623 -28.91 -19.70 -13.90
C GLU A 623 -30.09 -20.08 -14.81
N GLN A 624 -30.79 -19.09 -15.39
CA GLN A 624 -31.92 -19.28 -16.29
C GLN A 624 -31.58 -19.23 -17.78
N GLN A 625 -30.32 -18.90 -18.12
CA GLN A 625 -29.82 -18.85 -19.51
C GLN A 625 -29.31 -20.22 -19.98
#